data_78e49a0a052552fe773e456aa1a3f661
#
_entry.id   78e49a0a052552fe773e456aa1a3f661
#
_cell.length_a   1.000
_cell.length_b   1.000
_cell.length_c   1.000
_cell.angle_alpha   90.00
_cell.angle_beta   90.00
_cell.angle_gamma   90.00
#
_symmetry.space_group_name_H-M   'P 1'
#
loop_
_entity.id
_entity.type
_entity.pdbx_description
1 polymer ?
#
loop_
_entity_poly.entity_id
_entity_poly.type
_entity_poly.pdbx_seq_one_letter_code
_entity_poly.pdbx_strand_id
1 'polypeptide(L)'
;MKIRNLLLLSLLTVSSTMAFAQEQRIKEEGKTVFKPHWSMQVQAGAAHTVGEADFTDLISPAAAVNVGYKFAPAFGARLGVSGWQAKAGWVTPSQTYQYKYLQGNLDLMADLSTLFCGFNPKRVFNGYIFGGVGLTHAFDNDEANALDTRSHELEYLWQDKQNLVAGRFGLGCDLRLNDRLAINIEGNA
;
A
#
# COMPACT_ATOMS: atom_id res chain seq x y z
N MET A 1 -12.49 22.72 -22.21
CA MET A 1 -11.40 21.71 -22.24
C MET A 1 -11.42 21.04 -20.88
N LYS A 2 -12.00 19.85 -20.79
CA LYS A 2 -12.32 19.18 -19.51
C LYS A 2 -11.06 18.54 -18.96
N ILE A 3 -10.55 19.07 -17.86
CA ILE A 3 -9.47 18.46 -17.10
C ILE A 3 -10.12 17.31 -16.34
N ARG A 4 -9.82 16.10 -16.74
CA ARG A 4 -10.17 14.88 -15.99
C ARG A 4 -9.33 14.88 -14.73
N ASN A 5 -9.94 15.24 -13.63
CA ASN A 5 -9.34 15.00 -12.31
C ASN A 5 -9.34 13.50 -12.06
N LEU A 6 -8.22 12.88 -12.38
CA LEU A 6 -7.91 11.55 -11.96
C LEU A 6 -7.72 11.63 -10.44
N LEU A 7 -8.69 11.17 -9.68
CA LEU A 7 -8.54 10.93 -8.25
C LEU A 7 -7.52 9.81 -8.08
N LEU A 8 -6.25 10.17 -8.12
CA LEU A 8 -5.17 9.30 -7.71
C LEU A 8 -5.21 9.25 -6.18
N LEU A 9 -5.75 8.19 -5.65
CA LEU A 9 -5.66 7.83 -4.25
C LEU A 9 -4.18 7.50 -3.97
N SER A 10 -3.37 8.51 -3.66
CA SER A 10 -1.99 8.29 -3.25
C SER A 10 -1.98 7.93 -1.77
N LEU A 11 -1.86 6.64 -1.49
CA LEU A 11 -1.69 6.12 -0.14
C LEU A 11 -0.20 6.19 0.19
N LEU A 12 0.23 7.26 0.85
CA LEU A 12 1.57 7.32 1.42
C LEU A 12 1.53 6.67 2.80
N THR A 13 1.73 5.36 2.84
CA THR A 13 1.84 4.63 4.11
C THR A 13 3.29 4.63 4.55
N VAL A 14 3.63 5.46 5.51
CA VAL A 14 4.87 5.30 6.27
C VAL A 14 4.58 4.30 7.38
N SER A 15 4.94 3.06 7.13
CA SER A 15 4.66 1.95 8.04
C SER A 15 5.95 1.37 8.58
N SER A 16 6.01 1.21 9.90
CA SER A 16 7.05 0.40 10.53
C SER A 16 6.49 -0.98 10.79
N THR A 17 7.08 -2.00 10.19
CA THR A 17 6.61 -3.37 10.26
C THR A 17 7.64 -4.32 10.82
N MET A 18 7.15 -5.33 11.53
CA MET A 18 7.92 -6.53 11.79
C MET A 18 7.63 -7.54 10.68
N ALA A 19 8.60 -7.77 9.79
CA ALA A 19 8.53 -8.84 8.81
C ALA A 19 9.11 -10.13 9.40
N PHE A 20 8.33 -11.20 9.42
CA PHE A 20 8.80 -12.52 9.81
C PHE A 20 9.25 -13.26 8.55
N ALA A 21 10.53 -13.27 8.27
CA ALA A 21 11.10 -14.06 7.19
C ALA A 21 11.80 -15.29 7.78
N GLN A 22 11.37 -16.48 7.37
CA GLN A 22 12.04 -17.72 7.73
C GLN A 22 13.08 -18.05 6.66
N GLU A 23 14.29 -17.56 6.84
CA GLU A 23 15.41 -17.87 5.97
C GLU A 23 16.17 -19.09 6.47
N GLN A 24 15.95 -20.24 5.84
CA GLN A 24 16.83 -21.40 6.06
C GLN A 24 18.13 -21.21 5.27
N ARG A 25 19.21 -21.00 5.99
CA ARG A 25 20.55 -20.88 5.41
C ARG A 25 21.11 -22.29 5.17
N ILE A 26 21.36 -22.64 3.93
CA ILE A 26 22.22 -23.74 3.57
C ILE A 26 23.49 -23.16 2.97
N LYS A 27 24.65 -23.50 3.56
CA LYS A 27 25.94 -23.29 2.95
C LYS A 27 26.30 -24.57 2.19
N GLU A 28 26.17 -24.54 0.91
CA GLU A 28 26.79 -25.54 0.04
C GLU A 28 28.05 -24.90 -0.57
N GLU A 29 29.20 -25.51 -0.38
CA GLU A 29 30.49 -25.18 -0.98
C GLU A 29 30.92 -23.69 -0.87
N GLY A 30 30.60 -23.04 0.23
CA GLY A 30 30.99 -21.63 0.47
C GLY A 30 30.15 -20.59 -0.28
N LYS A 31 29.24 -20.96 -1.16
CA LYS A 31 28.32 -20.05 -1.86
C LYS A 31 27.00 -19.99 -1.11
N THR A 32 26.48 -18.78 -0.97
CA THR A 32 25.13 -18.57 -0.41
C THR A 32 24.10 -18.81 -1.48
N VAL A 33 23.25 -19.82 -1.29
CA VAL A 33 22.17 -20.16 -2.23
C VAL A 33 20.87 -19.56 -1.75
N PHE A 34 20.14 -18.93 -2.66
CA PHE A 34 18.79 -18.43 -2.39
C PHE A 34 17.82 -19.60 -2.22
N LYS A 35 16.96 -19.52 -1.20
CA LYS A 35 15.82 -20.41 -1.04
C LYS A 35 14.52 -19.61 -1.11
N PRO A 36 13.53 -20.07 -1.89
CA PRO A 36 12.20 -19.48 -1.86
C PRO A 36 11.61 -19.56 -0.45
N HIS A 37 10.96 -18.46 -0.01
CA HIS A 37 10.43 -18.38 1.35
C HIS A 37 9.19 -17.47 1.41
N TRP A 38 8.40 -17.72 2.43
CA TRP A 38 7.26 -16.89 2.79
C TRP A 38 7.67 -15.76 3.72
N SER A 39 6.98 -14.65 3.62
CA SER A 39 7.10 -13.51 4.53
C SER A 39 5.72 -13.00 4.93
N MET A 40 5.61 -12.41 6.10
CA MET A 40 4.41 -11.76 6.57
C MET A 40 4.77 -10.33 6.99
N GLN A 41 3.93 -9.38 6.62
CA GLN A 41 4.10 -7.96 6.96
C GLN A 41 2.82 -7.44 7.61
N VAL A 42 2.97 -6.70 8.70
CA VAL A 42 1.88 -5.95 9.33
C VAL A 42 2.28 -4.48 9.27
N GLN A 43 1.46 -3.65 8.71
CA GLN A 43 1.76 -2.25 8.43
C GLN A 43 0.71 -1.35 9.07
N ALA A 44 1.17 -0.24 9.64
CA ALA A 44 0.32 0.85 10.11
C ALA A 44 0.91 2.17 9.64
N GLY A 45 0.08 3.09 9.19
CA GLY A 45 0.57 4.34 8.62
C GLY A 45 -0.54 5.34 8.39
N ALA A 46 -0.27 6.31 7.53
CA ALA A 46 -1.20 7.33 7.12
C ALA A 46 -1.44 7.27 5.61
N ALA A 47 -2.70 7.44 5.22
CA ALA A 47 -3.13 7.58 3.85
C ALA A 47 -3.49 9.05 3.59
N HIS A 48 -3.19 9.54 2.40
CA HIS A 48 -3.60 10.85 1.93
C HIS A 48 -4.39 10.71 0.63
N THR A 49 -5.58 11.26 0.61
CA THR A 49 -6.41 11.31 -0.60
C THR A 49 -6.10 12.61 -1.35
N VAL A 50 -5.87 12.51 -2.65
CA VAL A 50 -5.70 13.70 -3.49
C VAL A 50 -7.05 14.33 -3.75
N GLY A 51 -7.26 15.54 -3.26
CA GLY A 51 -8.50 16.29 -3.38
C GLY A 51 -8.24 17.80 -3.38
N GLU A 52 -9.28 18.60 -3.45
CA GLU A 52 -9.21 20.07 -3.47
C GLU A 52 -9.12 20.66 -2.05
N ALA A 53 -9.42 19.89 -1.01
CA ALA A 53 -9.33 20.33 0.38
C ALA A 53 -7.87 20.39 0.87
N ASP A 54 -7.65 21.07 1.99
CA ASP A 54 -6.31 21.22 2.57
C ASP A 54 -5.64 19.88 2.85
N PHE A 55 -4.33 19.81 2.63
CA PHE A 55 -3.54 18.60 2.76
C PHE A 55 -3.74 17.89 4.11
N THR A 56 -3.79 18.65 5.20
CA THR A 56 -3.94 18.12 6.55
C THR A 56 -5.31 17.46 6.80
N ASP A 57 -6.34 17.96 6.14
CA ASP A 57 -7.71 17.49 6.33
C ASP A 57 -7.97 16.14 5.62
N LEU A 58 -7.17 15.83 4.61
CA LEU A 58 -7.27 14.61 3.82
C LEU A 58 -6.39 13.46 4.34
N ILE A 59 -5.66 13.67 5.44
CA ILE A 59 -4.88 12.61 6.09
C ILE A 59 -5.79 11.71 6.91
N SER A 60 -5.61 10.41 6.76
CA SER A 60 -6.37 9.39 7.47
C SER A 60 -5.49 8.21 7.88
N PRO A 61 -5.83 7.48 8.96
CA PRO A 61 -5.07 6.29 9.33
C PRO A 61 -5.26 5.17 8.32
N ALA A 62 -4.23 4.37 8.13
CA ALA A 62 -4.25 3.19 7.28
C ALA A 62 -3.53 2.03 7.95
N ALA A 63 -3.99 0.82 7.71
CA ALA A 63 -3.34 -0.41 8.14
C ALA A 63 -3.36 -1.45 7.03
N ALA A 64 -2.37 -2.34 7.02
CA ALA A 64 -2.32 -3.44 6.08
C ALA A 64 -1.70 -4.68 6.70
N VAL A 65 -2.14 -5.84 6.22
CA VAL A 65 -1.53 -7.13 6.51
C VAL A 65 -1.27 -7.81 5.18
N ASN A 66 -0.04 -8.24 4.97
CA ASN A 66 0.39 -8.83 3.72
C ASN A 66 1.11 -10.15 3.97
N VAL A 67 0.93 -11.10 3.06
CA VAL A 67 1.69 -12.34 2.98
C VAL A 67 2.39 -12.38 1.63
N GLY A 68 3.71 -12.44 1.65
CA GLY A 68 4.56 -12.46 0.48
C GLY A 68 5.22 -13.82 0.28
N TYR A 69 5.50 -14.14 -0.97
CA TYR A 69 6.32 -15.28 -1.35
C TYR A 69 7.43 -14.83 -2.30
N LYS A 70 8.67 -14.97 -1.84
CA LYS A 70 9.85 -14.66 -2.63
C LYS A 70 10.27 -15.93 -3.38
N PHE A 71 10.00 -15.98 -4.69
CA PHE A 71 10.27 -17.15 -5.53
C PHE A 71 11.63 -17.09 -6.24
N ALA A 72 12.22 -15.89 -6.31
CA ALA A 72 13.55 -15.67 -6.89
C ALA A 72 14.33 -14.65 -6.03
N PRO A 73 15.66 -14.58 -6.15
CA PRO A 73 16.47 -13.64 -5.36
C PRO A 73 15.98 -12.19 -5.42
N ALA A 74 15.56 -11.75 -6.60
CA ALA A 74 15.12 -10.39 -6.85
C ALA A 74 13.60 -10.25 -7.03
N PHE A 75 12.83 -11.34 -7.08
CA PHE A 75 11.40 -11.28 -7.39
C PHE A 75 10.55 -12.03 -6.38
N GLY A 76 9.39 -11.47 -6.13
CA GLY A 76 8.37 -12.03 -5.25
C GLY A 76 6.97 -11.60 -5.66
N ALA A 77 5.98 -12.24 -5.05
CA ALA A 77 4.59 -11.82 -5.12
C ALA A 77 4.05 -11.64 -3.72
N ARG A 78 3.08 -10.76 -3.55
CA ARG A 78 2.48 -10.44 -2.28
C ARG A 78 0.96 -10.35 -2.42
N LEU A 79 0.26 -11.01 -1.51
CA LEU A 79 -1.18 -10.88 -1.32
C LEU A 79 -1.41 -10.18 0.00
N GLY A 80 -2.32 -9.22 0.03
CA GLY A 80 -2.59 -8.48 1.23
C GLY A 80 -3.98 -7.91 1.32
N VAL A 81 -4.28 -7.43 2.50
CA VAL A 81 -5.50 -6.68 2.79
C VAL A 81 -5.07 -5.39 3.45
N SER A 82 -5.54 -4.28 2.92
CA SER A 82 -5.33 -2.94 3.47
C SER A 82 -6.65 -2.21 3.61
N GLY A 83 -6.70 -1.26 4.48
CA GLY A 83 -7.90 -0.46 4.69
C GLY A 83 -7.81 0.37 5.94
N TRP A 84 -8.88 0.97 6.29
CA TRP A 84 -9.33 1.68 7.47
C TRP A 84 -10.28 2.80 7.04
N GLN A 85 -9.80 4.03 7.03
CA GLN A 85 -10.59 5.22 6.80
C GLN A 85 -9.94 6.05 5.70
N ALA A 86 -10.75 6.63 4.83
CA ALA A 86 -10.32 7.64 3.90
C ALA A 86 -11.18 8.89 4.06
N LYS A 87 -10.60 10.05 3.76
CA LYS A 87 -11.28 11.33 3.76
C LYS A 87 -11.23 11.91 2.38
N ALA A 88 -12.33 12.49 1.95
CA ALA A 88 -12.40 13.26 0.72
C ALA A 88 -13.17 14.55 0.96
N GLY A 89 -12.93 15.55 0.11
CA GLY A 89 -13.59 16.84 0.27
C GLY A 89 -13.33 17.77 -0.91
N TRP A 90 -14.06 18.88 -0.92
CA TRP A 90 -13.91 19.97 -1.88
C TRP A 90 -13.97 21.33 -1.17
N VAL A 91 -13.53 22.37 -1.87
CA VAL A 91 -13.35 23.71 -1.29
C VAL A 91 -14.61 24.57 -1.40
N THR A 92 -15.46 24.35 -2.38
CA THR A 92 -16.64 25.21 -2.61
C THR A 92 -17.91 24.40 -2.86
N PRO A 93 -18.82 24.27 -1.89
CA PRO A 93 -18.66 24.67 -0.48
C PRO A 93 -17.61 23.81 0.23
N SER A 94 -16.90 24.36 1.23
CA SER A 94 -15.91 23.61 2.01
C SER A 94 -16.59 22.49 2.79
N GLN A 95 -16.48 21.28 2.31
CA GLN A 95 -17.06 20.07 2.92
C GLN A 95 -16.06 18.92 2.82
N THR A 96 -15.86 18.26 3.93
CA THR A 96 -15.09 17.01 4.01
C THR A 96 -16.00 15.89 4.49
N TYR A 97 -15.83 14.71 3.95
CA TYR A 97 -16.53 13.52 4.38
C TYR A 97 -15.58 12.36 4.55
N GLN A 98 -15.96 11.41 5.38
CA GLN A 98 -15.18 10.24 5.71
C GLN A 98 -15.93 9.00 5.25
N TYR A 99 -15.17 8.01 4.82
CA TYR A 99 -15.70 6.68 4.51
C TYR A 99 -14.69 5.62 4.91
N LYS A 100 -15.16 4.41 5.13
CA LYS A 100 -14.32 3.26 5.41
C LYS A 100 -14.14 2.42 4.16
N TYR A 101 -12.97 1.84 4.01
CA TYR A 101 -12.70 0.95 2.90
C TYR A 101 -11.88 -0.25 3.34
N LEU A 102 -12.06 -1.33 2.61
CA LEU A 102 -11.24 -2.53 2.67
C LEU A 102 -10.77 -2.85 1.26
N GLN A 103 -9.48 -3.09 1.10
CA GLN A 103 -8.89 -3.36 -0.20
C GLN A 103 -8.07 -4.64 -0.14
N GLY A 104 -8.43 -5.63 -0.96
CA GLY A 104 -7.62 -6.80 -1.24
C GLY A 104 -6.61 -6.48 -2.33
N ASN A 105 -5.33 -6.80 -2.13
CA ASN A 105 -4.22 -6.43 -2.99
C ASN A 105 -3.46 -7.65 -3.48
N LEU A 106 -3.06 -7.64 -4.74
CA LEU A 106 -2.11 -8.59 -5.33
C LEU A 106 -0.98 -7.80 -6.00
N ASP A 107 0.23 -7.92 -5.47
CA ASP A 107 1.40 -7.18 -5.91
C ASP A 107 2.49 -8.12 -6.41
N LEU A 108 3.21 -7.69 -7.45
CA LEU A 108 4.50 -8.23 -7.86
C LEU A 108 5.61 -7.30 -7.33
N MET A 109 6.65 -7.89 -6.76
CA MET A 109 7.74 -7.18 -6.11
C MET A 109 9.06 -7.43 -6.83
N ALA A 110 9.86 -6.37 -7.00
CA ALA A 110 11.21 -6.45 -7.54
C ALA A 110 12.20 -5.79 -6.56
N ASP A 111 13.13 -6.58 -6.07
CA ASP A 111 14.18 -6.19 -5.13
C ASP A 111 15.33 -5.51 -5.87
N LEU A 112 15.35 -4.18 -5.85
CA LEU A 112 16.34 -3.37 -6.54
C LEU A 112 17.76 -3.58 -5.98
N SER A 113 17.85 -3.74 -4.67
CA SER A 113 19.13 -3.98 -4.03
C SER A 113 19.78 -5.27 -4.50
N THR A 114 18.98 -6.31 -4.71
CA THR A 114 19.47 -7.58 -5.26
C THR A 114 19.72 -7.52 -6.76
N LEU A 115 18.92 -6.78 -7.53
CA LEU A 115 19.12 -6.60 -8.96
C LEU A 115 20.43 -5.88 -9.27
N PHE A 116 20.74 -4.81 -8.54
CA PHE A 116 21.93 -4.00 -8.82
C PHE A 116 23.20 -4.47 -8.09
N CYS A 117 23.07 -5.02 -6.89
CA CYS A 117 24.20 -5.38 -6.05
C CYS A 117 24.34 -6.90 -5.82
N GLY A 118 23.55 -7.71 -6.51
CA GLY A 118 23.55 -9.17 -6.35
C GLY A 118 22.87 -9.64 -5.04
N PHE A 119 22.63 -10.93 -4.96
CA PHE A 119 21.99 -11.54 -3.79
C PHE A 119 22.93 -11.58 -2.59
N ASN A 120 22.52 -10.99 -1.48
CA ASN A 120 23.22 -11.03 -0.20
C ASN A 120 22.23 -11.18 0.96
N PRO A 121 22.12 -12.38 1.58
CA PRO A 121 21.16 -12.63 2.65
C PRO A 121 21.49 -11.91 3.96
N LYS A 122 22.67 -11.34 4.11
CA LYS A 122 23.08 -10.56 5.28
C LYS A 122 22.94 -9.06 5.08
N ARG A 123 22.41 -8.63 3.93
CA ARG A 123 22.21 -7.20 3.67
C ARG A 123 21.28 -6.59 4.70
N VAL A 124 21.69 -5.47 5.28
CA VAL A 124 20.91 -4.74 6.29
C VAL A 124 19.82 -3.91 5.63
N PHE A 125 20.14 -3.22 4.53
CA PHE A 125 19.20 -2.38 3.79
C PHE A 125 18.82 -3.05 2.48
N ASN A 126 17.53 -3.20 2.23
CA ASN A 126 17.02 -3.79 1.01
C ASN A 126 15.90 -2.93 0.42
N GLY A 127 16.18 -2.22 -0.67
CA GLY A 127 15.22 -1.41 -1.38
C GLY A 127 14.50 -2.22 -2.46
N TYR A 128 13.19 -2.04 -2.60
CA TYR A 128 12.36 -2.72 -3.58
C TYR A 128 11.29 -1.80 -4.17
N ILE A 129 10.78 -2.20 -5.32
CA ILE A 129 9.58 -1.63 -5.92
C ILE A 129 8.51 -2.71 -6.04
N PHE A 130 7.28 -2.29 -6.12
CA PHE A 130 6.17 -3.20 -6.40
C PHE A 130 5.11 -2.53 -7.26
N GLY A 131 4.34 -3.35 -7.93
CA GLY A 131 3.17 -2.94 -8.70
C GLY A 131 2.14 -4.05 -8.70
N GLY A 132 0.88 -3.68 -8.69
CA GLY A 132 -0.20 -4.66 -8.59
C GLY A 132 -1.57 -4.10 -8.83
N VAL A 133 -2.54 -4.88 -8.44
CA VAL A 133 -3.96 -4.54 -8.53
C VAL A 133 -4.63 -4.73 -7.18
N GLY A 134 -5.59 -3.89 -6.89
CA GLY A 134 -6.41 -3.96 -5.70
C GLY A 134 -7.89 -3.98 -6.05
N LEU A 135 -8.66 -4.70 -5.23
CA LEU A 135 -10.11 -4.65 -5.22
C LEU A 135 -10.54 -3.92 -3.95
N THR A 136 -11.07 -2.73 -4.11
CA THR A 136 -11.51 -1.88 -3.01
C THR A 136 -13.01 -2.00 -2.82
N HIS A 137 -13.43 -2.29 -1.60
CA HIS A 137 -14.82 -2.23 -1.16
C HIS A 137 -14.97 -1.07 -0.19
N ALA A 138 -15.73 -0.05 -0.57
CA ALA A 138 -16.08 1.07 0.28
C ALA A 138 -17.41 0.83 1.00
N PHE A 139 -17.49 1.21 2.26
CA PHE A 139 -18.66 1.05 3.13
C PHE A 139 -18.67 2.16 4.19
N ASP A 140 -19.78 2.27 4.95
CA ASP A 140 -19.97 3.27 5.99
C ASP A 140 -19.83 4.71 5.45
N ASN A 141 -20.60 4.98 4.38
CA ASN A 141 -20.56 6.24 3.62
C ASN A 141 -21.71 7.17 4.03
N ASP A 142 -22.17 7.10 5.27
CA ASP A 142 -23.32 7.87 5.75
C ASP A 142 -23.13 9.38 5.60
N GLU A 143 -21.91 9.86 5.83
CA GLU A 143 -21.57 11.27 5.63
C GLU A 143 -21.63 11.67 4.15
N ALA A 144 -21.16 10.82 3.25
CA ALA A 144 -21.24 11.05 1.81
C ALA A 144 -22.71 11.03 1.30
N ASN A 145 -23.54 10.15 1.87
CA ASN A 145 -24.95 10.05 1.53
C ASN A 145 -25.77 11.23 2.09
N ALA A 146 -25.32 11.86 3.16
CA ALA A 146 -25.97 13.03 3.78
C ALA A 146 -25.69 14.34 3.05
N LEU A 147 -24.72 14.36 2.11
CA LEU A 147 -24.35 15.58 1.39
C LEU A 147 -25.46 16.00 0.42
N ASP A 148 -25.80 17.30 0.46
CA ASP A 148 -26.77 17.86 -0.48
C ASP A 148 -26.12 18.13 -1.85
N THR A 149 -26.33 17.19 -2.77
CA THR A 149 -25.76 17.25 -4.13
C THR A 149 -26.64 18.02 -5.13
N ARG A 150 -27.74 18.65 -4.68
CA ARG A 150 -28.75 19.30 -5.56
C ARG A 150 -28.21 20.42 -6.42
N SER A 151 -27.07 21.01 -6.05
CA SER A 151 -26.46 22.14 -6.78
C SER A 151 -25.23 21.76 -7.61
N HIS A 152 -24.69 20.56 -7.44
CA HIS A 152 -23.46 20.13 -8.12
C HIS A 152 -23.55 18.63 -8.49
N GLU A 153 -23.44 18.34 -9.76
CA GLU A 153 -23.24 16.96 -10.22
C GLU A 153 -21.80 16.53 -9.94
N LEU A 154 -21.60 15.74 -8.89
CA LEU A 154 -20.32 15.16 -8.54
C LEU A 154 -20.18 13.81 -9.23
N GLU A 155 -19.40 13.75 -10.28
CA GLU A 155 -19.21 12.57 -11.13
C GLU A 155 -18.59 11.37 -10.36
N TYR A 156 -18.00 11.60 -9.17
CA TYR A 156 -17.25 10.61 -8.39
C TYR A 156 -17.56 10.64 -6.89
N LEU A 157 -18.80 10.95 -6.52
CA LEU A 157 -19.19 10.80 -5.13
C LEU A 157 -19.44 9.32 -4.83
N TRP A 158 -18.73 8.79 -3.86
CA TRP A 158 -18.91 7.40 -3.41
C TRP A 158 -20.14 7.30 -2.50
N GLN A 159 -21.30 7.33 -3.10
CA GLN A 159 -22.58 7.05 -2.45
C GLN A 159 -22.80 5.53 -2.47
N ASP A 160 -23.32 5.00 -1.37
CA ASP A 160 -23.58 3.57 -1.17
C ASP A 160 -22.30 2.69 -1.17
N LYS A 161 -22.52 1.37 -1.13
CA LYS A 161 -21.44 0.37 -1.17
C LYS A 161 -20.95 0.22 -2.60
N GLN A 162 -19.68 0.51 -2.83
CA GLN A 162 -19.08 0.39 -4.15
C GLN A 162 -17.87 -0.52 -4.15
N ASN A 163 -17.71 -1.24 -5.27
CA ASN A 163 -16.54 -2.06 -5.53
C ASN A 163 -15.76 -1.45 -6.68
N LEU A 164 -14.48 -1.19 -6.46
CA LEU A 164 -13.60 -0.60 -7.45
C LEU A 164 -12.33 -1.42 -7.62
N VAL A 165 -11.87 -1.51 -8.86
CA VAL A 165 -10.56 -2.05 -9.20
C VAL A 165 -9.59 -0.89 -9.27
N ALA A 166 -8.49 -0.96 -8.51
CA ALA A 166 -7.44 0.04 -8.50
C ALA A 166 -6.11 -0.59 -8.92
N GLY A 167 -5.38 0.09 -9.78
CA GLY A 167 -3.95 -0.19 -9.96
C GLY A 167 -3.19 0.41 -8.79
N ARG A 168 -2.13 -0.25 -8.36
CA ARG A 168 -1.25 0.28 -7.32
C ARG A 168 0.21 0.06 -7.68
N PHE A 169 1.03 0.97 -7.22
CA PHE A 169 2.48 0.87 -7.33
C PHE A 169 3.13 1.56 -6.14
N GLY A 170 4.35 1.18 -5.84
CA GLY A 170 5.06 1.79 -4.75
C GLY A 170 6.50 1.35 -4.66
N LEU A 171 7.17 1.92 -3.70
CA LEU A 171 8.55 1.61 -3.35
C LEU A 171 8.65 1.44 -1.84
N GLY A 172 9.58 0.60 -1.42
CA GLY A 172 9.80 0.35 -0.02
C GLY A 172 11.24 -0.03 0.28
N CYS A 173 11.53 -0.05 1.55
CA CYS A 173 12.79 -0.57 2.03
C CYS A 173 12.59 -1.41 3.29
N ASP A 174 13.35 -2.48 3.37
CA ASP A 174 13.46 -3.33 4.55
C ASP A 174 14.78 -3.06 5.25
N LEU A 175 14.72 -2.77 6.54
CA LEU A 175 15.86 -2.66 7.45
C LEU A 175 15.92 -3.92 8.30
N ARG A 176 16.85 -4.80 7.99
CA ARG A 176 17.02 -6.06 8.68
C ARG A 176 17.54 -5.84 10.10
N LEU A 177 16.80 -6.33 11.07
CA LEU A 177 17.18 -6.34 12.48
C LEU A 177 17.89 -7.64 12.85
N ASN A 178 17.39 -8.76 12.36
CA ASN A 178 17.95 -10.09 12.57
C ASN A 178 17.55 -11.05 11.44
N ASP A 179 17.80 -12.36 11.62
CA ASP A 179 17.51 -13.35 10.58
C ASP A 179 16.00 -13.58 10.33
N ARG A 180 15.13 -13.05 11.19
CA ARG A 180 13.68 -13.25 11.11
C ARG A 180 12.87 -11.97 11.10
N LEU A 181 13.48 -10.84 11.49
CA LEU A 181 12.77 -9.57 11.69
C LEU A 181 13.42 -8.48 10.85
N ALA A 182 12.61 -7.70 10.21
CA ALA A 182 12.99 -6.45 9.53
C ALA A 182 11.97 -5.37 9.82
N ILE A 183 12.41 -4.12 9.84
CA ILE A 183 11.52 -2.95 9.80
C ILE A 183 11.30 -2.64 8.32
N ASN A 184 10.03 -2.49 7.96
CA ASN A 184 9.62 -2.15 6.61
C ASN A 184 9.10 -0.71 6.57
N ILE A 185 9.56 0.07 5.61
CA ILE A 185 9.04 1.41 5.32
C ILE A 185 8.61 1.40 3.86
N GLU A 186 7.35 1.76 3.60
CA GLU A 186 6.75 1.67 2.26
C GLU A 186 5.96 2.93 1.95
N GLY A 187 6.12 3.43 0.73
CA GLY A 187 5.28 4.46 0.13
C GLY A 187 4.60 3.90 -1.11
N ASN A 188 3.29 4.08 -1.24
CA ASN A 188 2.52 3.60 -2.37
C ASN A 188 1.48 4.61 -2.85
N ALA A 189 1.04 4.44 -4.07
CA ALA A 189 -0.03 5.21 -4.71
C ALA A 189 -0.94 4.28 -5.52
#